data_63a0602ccacac5f3758c326dc4e5bbef
#
_entry.id   63a0602ccacac5f3758c326dc4e5bbef
#
_cell.length_a   1.000
_cell.length_b   1.000
_cell.length_c   1.000
_cell.angle_alpha   90.00
_cell.angle_beta   90.00
_cell.angle_gamma   90.00
#
_symmetry.space_group_name_H-M   'P 1'
#
loop_
_entity.id
_entity.type
_entity.pdbx_description
1 polymer ?
#
loop_
_entity_poly.entity_id
_entity_poly.type
_entity_poly.pdbx_seq_one_letter_code
_entity_poly.pdbx_strand_id
1 'polypeptide(L)'
;MKKLLILSGKGGTGKTTTAAAFIRFAGARSVADCDVDAPNLALVSGGYPETRETDFKGSDKAKIDENLCIGCGKCAKMCRFGAISPAGGGKYAVDELRCEGCGLCTEVCPVGAARLDKDIAGSLRVRSGDGVFADAELRMGRGNSGKLVTEVKRALYDAAGEAELAIIDGSPGVGCPVMASMNGVSLALIVTEPSVSGFGDMQRLVRTASMARVRTAVCVNRSDVSP
;
A
#
# COMPACT_ATOMS: atom_id res chain seq x y z
N MET A 1 14.58 14.84 -10.96
CA MET A 1 13.17 14.45 -11.24
C MET A 1 12.22 15.15 -10.27
N LYS A 2 11.25 15.91 -10.78
CA LYS A 2 10.11 16.45 -10.01
C LYS A 2 9.09 15.33 -9.79
N LYS A 3 8.40 15.33 -8.65
CA LYS A 3 7.48 14.26 -8.26
C LYS A 3 6.15 14.86 -7.84
N LEU A 4 5.12 14.66 -8.67
CA LEU A 4 3.74 15.08 -8.38
C LEU A 4 2.97 13.88 -7.83
N LEU A 5 2.53 13.99 -6.59
CA LEU A 5 1.65 13.03 -5.95
C LEU A 5 0.20 13.51 -6.04
N ILE A 6 -0.71 12.64 -6.43
CA ILE A 6 -2.15 12.92 -6.48
C ILE A 6 -2.83 12.11 -5.39
N LEU A 7 -3.57 12.78 -4.52
CA LEU A 7 -4.21 12.20 -3.34
C LEU A 7 -5.69 12.54 -3.28
N SER A 8 -6.44 11.76 -2.52
CA SER A 8 -7.82 12.09 -2.14
C SER A 8 -8.15 11.55 -0.76
N GLY A 9 -9.04 12.23 -0.05
CA GLY A 9 -9.46 11.81 1.29
C GLY A 9 -10.35 10.57 1.30
N LYS A 10 -11.04 10.28 0.19
CA LYS A 10 -11.89 9.09 0.00
C LYS A 10 -11.83 8.59 -1.43
N GLY A 11 -12.31 7.38 -1.66
CA GLY A 11 -12.48 6.82 -3.00
C GLY A 11 -13.56 7.56 -3.80
N GLY A 12 -13.47 7.48 -5.14
CA GLY A 12 -14.50 8.00 -6.03
C GLY A 12 -14.46 9.52 -6.31
N THR A 13 -13.52 10.29 -5.76
CA THR A 13 -13.38 11.74 -5.99
C THR A 13 -12.83 12.11 -7.38
N GLY A 14 -12.36 11.12 -8.16
CA GLY A 14 -11.71 11.35 -9.46
C GLY A 14 -10.18 11.45 -9.38
N LYS A 15 -9.55 10.98 -8.31
CA LYS A 15 -8.09 10.94 -8.11
C LYS A 15 -7.36 10.33 -9.31
N THR A 16 -7.67 9.07 -9.64
CA THR A 16 -7.04 8.33 -10.76
C THR A 16 -7.33 8.97 -12.12
N THR A 17 -8.53 9.49 -12.34
CA THR A 17 -8.87 10.24 -13.56
C THR A 17 -8.00 11.50 -13.70
N THR A 18 -7.80 12.22 -12.59
CA THR A 18 -6.91 13.38 -12.55
C THR A 18 -5.48 12.96 -12.82
N ALA A 19 -5.01 11.85 -12.22
CA ALA A 19 -3.66 11.32 -12.46
C ALA A 19 -3.46 10.98 -13.96
N ALA A 20 -4.40 10.28 -14.58
CA ALA A 20 -4.36 9.94 -15.99
C ALA A 20 -4.33 11.20 -16.90
N ALA A 21 -5.11 12.23 -16.55
CA ALA A 21 -5.09 13.50 -17.26
C ALA A 21 -3.70 14.18 -17.18
N PHE A 22 -3.11 14.26 -15.99
CA PHE A 22 -1.76 14.83 -15.83
C PHE A 22 -0.69 14.02 -16.58
N ILE A 23 -0.75 12.68 -16.55
CA ILE A 23 0.15 11.81 -17.32
C ILE A 23 0.10 12.19 -18.79
N ARG A 24 -1.10 12.27 -19.36
CA ARG A 24 -1.31 12.56 -20.78
C ARG A 24 -0.89 13.98 -21.16
N PHE A 25 -1.33 14.99 -20.42
CA PHE A 25 -1.05 16.39 -20.76
C PHE A 25 0.40 16.81 -20.52
N ALA A 26 1.04 16.25 -19.50
CA ALA A 26 2.44 16.51 -19.22
C ALA A 26 3.39 15.61 -20.02
N GLY A 27 2.89 14.63 -20.76
CA GLY A 27 3.72 13.62 -21.43
C GLY A 27 4.61 12.85 -20.46
N ALA A 28 4.13 12.63 -19.22
CA ALA A 28 4.94 12.00 -18.18
C ALA A 28 5.18 10.52 -18.50
N ARG A 29 6.46 10.14 -18.52
CA ARG A 29 6.90 8.77 -18.82
C ARG A 29 7.28 7.95 -17.60
N SER A 30 7.21 8.54 -16.41
CA SER A 30 7.49 7.87 -15.13
C SER A 30 6.25 7.95 -14.25
N VAL A 31 5.60 6.81 -14.01
CA VAL A 31 4.29 6.72 -13.38
C VAL A 31 4.30 5.67 -12.30
N ALA A 32 3.65 5.93 -11.16
CA ALA A 32 3.38 4.94 -10.14
C ALA A 32 1.91 4.93 -9.75
N ASP A 33 1.36 3.73 -9.57
CA ASP A 33 0.10 3.52 -8.84
C ASP A 33 0.43 3.00 -7.44
N CYS A 34 0.19 3.84 -6.45
CA CYS A 34 0.39 3.55 -5.04
C CYS A 34 -0.93 3.18 -4.32
N ASP A 35 -2.03 3.01 -5.04
CA ASP A 35 -3.28 2.45 -4.50
C ASP A 35 -3.19 0.92 -4.49
N VAL A 36 -2.34 0.40 -3.60
CA VAL A 36 -1.98 -1.02 -3.57
C VAL A 36 -3.12 -1.96 -3.16
N ASP A 37 -4.22 -1.43 -2.65
CA ASP A 37 -5.42 -2.20 -2.30
C ASP A 37 -6.35 -2.37 -3.52
N ALA A 38 -6.33 -1.42 -4.47
CA ALA A 38 -7.16 -1.44 -5.67
C ALA A 38 -6.48 -0.70 -6.85
N PRO A 39 -5.32 -1.20 -7.33
CA PRO A 39 -4.57 -0.54 -8.40
C PRO A 39 -5.35 -0.56 -9.71
N ASN A 40 -5.61 0.61 -10.29
CA ASN A 40 -6.44 0.75 -11.49
C ASN A 40 -5.89 1.73 -12.52
N LEU A 41 -4.83 2.47 -12.21
CA LEU A 41 -4.24 3.46 -13.11
C LEU A 41 -3.68 2.82 -14.39
N ALA A 42 -3.19 1.58 -14.32
CA ALA A 42 -2.69 0.83 -15.49
C ALA A 42 -3.77 0.64 -16.57
N LEU A 43 -5.04 0.53 -16.19
CA LEU A 43 -6.16 0.35 -17.12
C LEU A 43 -6.40 1.57 -18.03
N VAL A 44 -5.98 2.74 -17.60
CA VAL A 44 -6.20 4.01 -18.30
C VAL A 44 -4.92 4.65 -18.85
N SER A 45 -3.74 4.11 -18.48
CA SER A 45 -2.45 4.70 -18.86
C SER A 45 -1.86 4.11 -20.14
N GLY A 46 -2.10 2.83 -20.48
CA GLY A 46 -1.60 2.18 -21.71
C GLY A 46 -0.08 2.30 -21.94
N GLY A 47 0.42 1.65 -23.00
CA GLY A 47 1.79 1.92 -23.49
C GLY A 47 2.94 1.18 -22.80
N TYR A 48 2.63 0.14 -21.99
CA TYR A 48 3.64 -0.62 -21.22
C TYR A 48 3.54 -2.13 -21.52
N PRO A 49 4.07 -2.59 -22.68
CA PRO A 49 3.92 -3.98 -23.12
C PRO A 49 4.75 -4.97 -22.29
N GLU A 50 5.88 -4.55 -21.74
CA GLU A 50 6.75 -5.43 -20.95
C GLU A 50 6.40 -5.31 -19.46
N THR A 51 6.29 -6.46 -18.79
CA THR A 51 5.98 -6.49 -17.35
C THR A 51 6.93 -7.45 -16.65
N ARG A 52 7.60 -6.92 -15.62
CA ARG A 52 8.35 -7.71 -14.65
C ARG A 52 7.56 -7.72 -13.34
N GLU A 53 7.20 -8.91 -12.86
CA GLU A 53 6.51 -9.09 -11.59
C GLU A 53 7.42 -9.78 -10.58
N THR A 54 7.34 -9.35 -9.33
CA THR A 54 8.09 -9.92 -8.20
C THR A 54 7.20 -10.04 -6.97
N ASP A 55 7.41 -11.09 -6.18
CA ASP A 55 6.70 -11.28 -4.93
C ASP A 55 7.05 -10.19 -3.91
N PHE A 56 6.04 -9.59 -3.29
CA PHE A 56 6.21 -8.74 -2.14
C PHE A 56 6.14 -9.56 -0.86
N LYS A 57 7.23 -9.52 -0.08
CA LYS A 57 7.31 -10.18 1.23
C LYS A 57 6.87 -9.20 2.33
N GLY A 58 5.74 -9.52 2.96
CA GLY A 58 5.18 -8.80 4.10
C GLY A 58 5.90 -9.10 5.40
N SER A 59 5.17 -9.02 6.51
CA SER A 59 5.62 -9.56 7.79
C SER A 59 5.56 -11.08 7.76
N ASP A 60 6.53 -11.74 8.40
CA ASP A 60 6.50 -13.18 8.57
C ASP A 60 5.20 -13.60 9.30
N LYS A 61 4.74 -14.82 9.08
CA LYS A 61 3.56 -15.38 9.76
C LYS A 61 3.96 -16.58 10.59
N ALA A 62 3.37 -16.68 11.78
CA ALA A 62 3.61 -17.84 12.62
C ALA A 62 2.95 -19.10 12.03
N LYS A 63 3.63 -20.23 12.18
CA LYS A 63 3.08 -21.57 11.93
C LYS A 63 3.39 -22.48 13.12
N ILE A 64 2.50 -23.41 13.39
CA ILE A 64 2.68 -24.42 14.43
C ILE A 64 2.75 -25.79 13.76
N ASP A 65 3.85 -26.48 14.00
CA ASP A 65 4.02 -27.86 13.56
C ASP A 65 3.18 -28.78 14.45
N GLU A 66 2.16 -29.39 13.86
CA GLU A 66 1.23 -30.28 14.57
C GLU A 66 1.93 -31.53 15.15
N ASN A 67 2.98 -32.01 14.51
CA ASN A 67 3.71 -33.18 14.98
C ASN A 67 4.54 -32.89 16.25
N LEU A 68 5.04 -31.68 16.37
CA LEU A 68 5.83 -31.24 17.54
C LEU A 68 4.94 -30.64 18.64
N CYS A 69 3.75 -30.13 18.29
CA CYS A 69 2.88 -29.47 19.24
C CYS A 69 2.36 -30.44 20.32
N ILE A 70 2.61 -30.15 21.60
CA ILE A 70 2.12 -30.91 22.75
C ILE A 70 0.80 -30.39 23.34
N GLY A 71 0.17 -29.41 22.72
CA GLY A 71 -1.13 -28.89 23.16
C GLY A 71 -1.12 -28.05 24.45
N CYS A 72 0.04 -27.54 24.90
CA CYS A 72 0.14 -26.82 26.17
C CYS A 72 -0.51 -25.45 26.25
N GLY A 73 -0.93 -24.86 25.12
CA GLY A 73 -1.66 -23.61 25.03
C GLY A 73 -0.89 -22.33 25.37
N LYS A 74 0.39 -22.37 25.70
CA LYS A 74 1.18 -21.19 26.07
C LYS A 74 1.20 -20.13 24.97
N CYS A 75 1.38 -20.54 23.71
CA CYS A 75 1.39 -19.63 22.55
C CYS A 75 0.05 -18.89 22.36
N ALA A 76 -1.08 -19.60 22.53
CA ALA A 76 -2.41 -18.99 22.44
C ALA A 76 -2.66 -17.99 23.57
N LYS A 77 -2.30 -18.34 24.82
CA LYS A 77 -2.44 -17.44 25.98
C LYS A 77 -1.62 -16.15 25.83
N MET A 78 -0.47 -16.22 25.19
CA MET A 78 0.44 -15.08 25.02
C MET A 78 0.15 -14.26 23.74
N CYS A 79 -0.66 -14.77 22.83
CA CYS A 79 -0.96 -14.07 21.57
C CYS A 79 -1.91 -12.89 21.80
N ARG A 80 -1.40 -11.67 21.75
CA ARG A 80 -2.19 -10.43 21.92
C ARG A 80 -3.15 -10.18 20.77
N PHE A 81 -2.92 -10.81 19.61
CA PHE A 81 -3.74 -10.64 18.39
C PHE A 81 -4.87 -11.68 18.30
N GLY A 82 -4.96 -12.60 19.25
CA GLY A 82 -5.95 -13.68 19.21
C GLY A 82 -5.82 -14.58 17.97
N ALA A 83 -4.61 -14.67 17.40
CA ALA A 83 -4.34 -15.39 16.16
C ALA A 83 -4.11 -16.88 16.36
N ILE A 84 -4.09 -17.40 17.61
CA ILE A 84 -3.81 -18.80 17.88
C ILE A 84 -4.98 -19.38 18.67
N SER A 85 -5.56 -20.45 18.15
CA SER A 85 -6.73 -21.11 18.72
C SER A 85 -6.54 -22.63 18.80
N PRO A 86 -7.31 -23.32 19.67
CA PRO A 86 -7.34 -24.77 19.68
C PRO A 86 -7.74 -25.33 18.31
N ALA A 87 -7.08 -26.40 17.89
CA ALA A 87 -7.37 -27.18 16.70
C ALA A 87 -7.69 -28.62 17.08
N GLY A 88 -8.03 -29.46 16.14
CA GLY A 88 -8.29 -30.87 16.36
C GLY A 88 -7.12 -31.60 17.04
N GLY A 89 -7.42 -32.71 17.77
CA GLY A 89 -6.40 -33.53 18.39
C GLY A 89 -5.66 -32.88 19.57
N GLY A 90 -6.22 -31.86 20.21
CA GLY A 90 -5.62 -31.16 21.35
C GLY A 90 -4.43 -30.28 20.96
N LYS A 91 -4.30 -29.94 19.70
CA LYS A 91 -3.23 -29.07 19.14
C LYS A 91 -3.70 -27.62 19.01
N TYR A 92 -2.84 -26.75 18.54
CA TYR A 92 -3.12 -25.34 18.28
C TYR A 92 -2.78 -24.99 16.83
N ALA A 93 -3.58 -24.09 16.24
CA ALA A 93 -3.34 -23.57 14.88
C ALA A 93 -3.31 -22.03 14.87
N VAL A 94 -2.66 -21.47 13.86
CA VAL A 94 -2.53 -20.03 13.65
C VAL A 94 -3.52 -19.58 12.57
N ASP A 95 -4.29 -18.56 12.87
CA ASP A 95 -5.02 -17.77 11.86
C ASP A 95 -4.06 -16.76 11.25
N GLU A 96 -3.64 -16.99 10.01
CA GLU A 96 -2.68 -16.14 9.31
C GLU A 96 -3.21 -14.72 9.08
N LEU A 97 -4.52 -14.50 9.00
CA LEU A 97 -5.10 -13.17 8.81
C LEU A 97 -4.97 -12.33 10.08
N ARG A 98 -5.05 -12.95 11.26
CA ARG A 98 -4.89 -12.27 12.55
C ARG A 98 -3.44 -12.20 13.01
N CYS A 99 -2.55 -13.01 12.45
CA CYS A 99 -1.15 -13.06 12.88
C CYS A 99 -0.40 -11.82 12.38
N GLU A 100 0.21 -11.07 13.31
CA GLU A 100 1.04 -9.89 12.99
C GLU A 100 2.54 -10.20 12.91
N GLY A 101 2.95 -11.48 13.02
CA GLY A 101 4.34 -11.91 12.87
C GLY A 101 5.28 -11.45 13.97
N CYS A 102 4.78 -11.15 15.17
CA CYS A 102 5.57 -10.61 16.28
C CYS A 102 6.58 -11.59 16.89
N GLY A 103 6.49 -12.89 16.58
CA GLY A 103 7.42 -13.92 17.03
C GLY A 103 7.25 -14.41 18.46
N LEU A 104 6.41 -13.80 19.30
CA LEU A 104 6.30 -14.18 20.72
C LEU A 104 5.95 -15.66 20.93
N CYS A 105 5.14 -16.24 20.04
CA CYS A 105 4.77 -17.65 20.10
C CYS A 105 5.97 -18.59 19.91
N THR A 106 7.00 -18.18 19.18
CA THR A 106 8.22 -18.97 18.99
C THR A 106 9.06 -19.01 20.27
N GLU A 107 9.13 -17.86 20.97
CA GLU A 107 9.91 -17.73 22.22
C GLU A 107 9.30 -18.52 23.39
N VAL A 108 7.96 -18.60 23.45
CA VAL A 108 7.27 -19.26 24.57
C VAL A 108 6.99 -20.73 24.34
N CYS A 109 7.30 -21.28 23.15
CA CYS A 109 7.02 -22.66 22.81
C CYS A 109 8.08 -23.59 23.42
N PRO A 110 7.75 -24.45 24.41
CA PRO A 110 8.74 -25.26 25.12
C PRO A 110 9.34 -26.37 24.26
N VAL A 111 8.71 -26.71 23.14
CA VAL A 111 9.13 -27.79 22.23
C VAL A 111 9.51 -27.29 20.84
N GLY A 112 9.59 -25.97 20.62
CA GLY A 112 9.96 -25.39 19.33
C GLY A 112 8.98 -25.68 18.20
N ALA A 113 7.71 -26.01 18.50
CA ALA A 113 6.69 -26.29 17.49
C ALA A 113 6.25 -25.05 16.72
N ALA A 114 6.35 -23.86 17.32
CA ALA A 114 6.01 -22.60 16.66
C ALA A 114 7.23 -22.01 15.94
N ARG A 115 7.06 -21.60 14.68
CA ARG A 115 8.09 -20.92 13.88
C ARG A 115 7.49 -19.78 13.10
N LEU A 116 8.34 -18.88 12.58
CA LEU A 116 7.96 -17.84 11.64
C LEU A 116 8.34 -18.25 10.21
N ASP A 117 7.39 -18.21 9.30
CA ASP A 117 7.62 -18.44 7.87
C ASP A 117 7.41 -17.12 7.10
N LYS A 118 8.17 -16.94 6.01
CA LYS A 118 8.01 -15.82 5.11
C LYS A 118 6.61 -15.83 4.46
N ASP A 119 5.95 -14.67 4.47
CA ASP A 119 4.65 -14.49 3.84
C ASP A 119 4.78 -13.68 2.55
N ILE A 120 4.19 -14.20 1.47
CA ILE A 120 4.02 -13.44 0.22
C ILE A 120 2.71 -12.67 0.36
N ALA A 121 2.84 -11.39 0.73
CA ALA A 121 1.71 -10.52 1.04
C ALA A 121 1.14 -9.79 -0.17
N GLY A 122 1.79 -9.86 -1.32
CA GLY A 122 1.36 -9.17 -2.54
C GLY A 122 2.32 -9.37 -3.69
N SER A 123 2.14 -8.60 -4.76
CA SER A 123 3.06 -8.54 -5.89
C SER A 123 3.41 -7.10 -6.25
N LEU A 124 4.62 -6.91 -6.75
CA LEU A 124 5.14 -5.64 -7.28
C LEU A 124 5.41 -5.82 -8.76
N ARG A 125 4.87 -4.94 -9.58
CA ARG A 125 5.02 -4.96 -11.04
C ARG A 125 5.73 -3.70 -11.50
N VAL A 126 6.72 -3.87 -12.36
CA VAL A 126 7.37 -2.79 -13.10
C VAL A 126 7.18 -3.06 -14.59
N ARG A 127 6.57 -2.11 -15.25
CA ARG A 127 6.23 -2.19 -16.67
C ARG A 127 7.08 -1.21 -17.46
N SER A 128 7.55 -1.63 -18.62
CA SER A 128 8.41 -0.85 -19.51
C SER A 128 7.78 -0.71 -20.89
N GLY A 129 8.18 0.33 -21.61
CA GLY A 129 7.72 0.67 -22.95
C GLY A 129 8.17 2.07 -23.29
N ASP A 130 7.24 2.95 -23.66
CA ASP A 130 7.51 4.38 -23.90
C ASP A 130 7.93 5.15 -22.62
N GLY A 131 7.93 4.46 -21.49
CA GLY A 131 8.29 4.95 -20.17
C GLY A 131 8.32 3.81 -19.15
N VAL A 132 8.20 4.16 -17.89
CA VAL A 132 8.15 3.22 -16.77
C VAL A 132 6.88 3.41 -15.96
N PHE A 133 6.21 2.32 -15.67
CA PHE A 133 5.05 2.27 -14.81
C PHE A 133 5.28 1.24 -13.69
N ALA A 134 5.20 1.68 -12.44
CA ALA A 134 5.30 0.79 -11.28
C ALA A 134 3.97 0.73 -10.54
N ASP A 135 3.48 -0.46 -10.27
CA ASP A 135 2.29 -0.72 -9.47
C ASP A 135 2.49 -1.95 -8.57
N ALA A 136 1.63 -2.10 -7.60
CA ALA A 136 1.63 -3.30 -6.76
C ALA A 136 0.21 -3.61 -6.29
N GLU A 137 0.01 -4.87 -5.93
CA GLU A 137 -1.26 -5.34 -5.40
C GLU A 137 -1.02 -6.12 -4.11
N LEU A 138 -1.67 -5.65 -3.04
CA LEU A 138 -1.64 -6.31 -1.74
C LEU A 138 -2.71 -7.40 -1.71
N ARG A 139 -2.37 -8.59 -1.24
CA ARG A 139 -3.33 -9.68 -1.05
C ARG A 139 -4.31 -9.31 0.05
N MET A 140 -5.58 -9.65 -0.15
CA MET A 140 -6.65 -9.38 0.82
C MET A 140 -6.29 -9.88 2.22
N GLY A 141 -6.49 -9.02 3.23
CA GLY A 141 -6.19 -9.32 4.63
C GLY A 141 -4.70 -9.33 4.99
N ARG A 142 -3.81 -8.95 4.07
CA ARG A 142 -2.38 -8.76 4.38
C ARG A 142 -2.08 -7.31 4.76
N GLY A 143 -1.15 -7.14 5.68
CA GLY A 143 -0.68 -5.84 6.14
C GLY A 143 0.50 -5.30 5.34
N ASN A 144 1.11 -4.21 5.84
CA ASN A 144 2.31 -3.58 5.27
C ASN A 144 2.09 -2.79 3.97
N SER A 145 0.89 -2.26 3.72
CA SER A 145 0.59 -1.40 2.58
C SER A 145 1.56 -0.22 2.44
N GLY A 146 1.94 0.44 3.53
CA GLY A 146 2.93 1.52 3.51
C GLY A 146 4.34 1.08 3.08
N LYS A 147 4.77 -0.13 3.47
CA LYS A 147 6.03 -0.72 2.99
C LYS A 147 5.94 -1.00 1.50
N LEU A 148 4.84 -1.60 1.04
CA LEU A 148 4.62 -1.90 -0.37
C LEU A 148 4.62 -0.64 -1.23
N VAL A 149 3.95 0.44 -0.81
CA VAL A 149 3.99 1.75 -1.47
C VAL A 149 5.42 2.28 -1.57
N THR A 150 6.23 2.10 -0.54
CA THR A 150 7.64 2.51 -0.56
C THR A 150 8.43 1.71 -1.61
N GLU A 151 8.18 0.41 -1.72
CA GLU A 151 8.81 -0.46 -2.73
C GLU A 151 8.36 -0.08 -4.16
N VAL A 152 7.08 0.24 -4.39
CA VAL A 152 6.57 0.74 -5.69
C VAL A 152 7.33 2.00 -6.10
N LYS A 153 7.44 2.98 -5.20
CA LYS A 153 8.14 4.23 -5.50
C LYS A 153 9.62 4.01 -5.76
N ARG A 154 10.27 3.15 -4.97
CA ARG A 154 11.66 2.79 -5.18
C ARG A 154 11.86 2.14 -6.53
N ALA A 155 11.05 1.13 -6.88
CA ALA A 155 11.12 0.45 -8.17
C ALA A 155 10.92 1.41 -9.35
N LEU A 156 9.98 2.37 -9.23
CA LEU A 156 9.82 3.43 -10.22
C LEU A 156 11.11 4.25 -10.36
N TYR A 157 11.68 4.73 -9.25
CA TYR A 157 12.84 5.62 -9.29
C TYR A 157 14.10 4.93 -9.82
N ASP A 158 14.29 3.65 -9.47
CA ASP A 158 15.41 2.84 -9.95
C ASP A 158 15.34 2.61 -11.47
N ALA A 159 14.11 2.50 -12.02
CA ALA A 159 13.88 2.24 -13.44
C ALA A 159 13.69 3.51 -14.29
N ALA A 160 13.36 4.65 -13.69
CA ALA A 160 12.98 5.89 -14.42
C ALA A 160 14.11 6.64 -15.09
N GLY A 161 15.39 6.29 -14.82
CA GLY A 161 16.56 6.94 -15.41
C GLY A 161 16.56 8.48 -15.23
N GLU A 162 16.78 9.22 -16.32
CA GLU A 162 16.85 10.69 -16.33
C GLU A 162 15.51 11.41 -16.47
N ALA A 163 14.41 10.76 -16.11
CA ALA A 163 13.07 11.37 -16.23
C ALA A 163 12.96 12.67 -15.43
N GLU A 164 12.41 13.71 -16.03
CA GLU A 164 12.24 15.02 -15.39
C GLU A 164 11.04 15.06 -14.43
N LEU A 165 9.99 14.30 -14.74
CA LEU A 165 8.72 14.29 -14.02
C LEU A 165 8.23 12.87 -13.76
N ALA A 166 7.84 12.58 -12.50
CA ALA A 166 7.07 11.41 -12.12
C ALA A 166 5.67 11.83 -11.64
N ILE A 167 4.66 11.10 -12.10
CA ILE A 167 3.27 11.20 -11.61
C ILE A 167 2.99 9.97 -10.73
N ILE A 168 2.50 10.21 -9.53
CA ILE A 168 2.23 9.18 -8.53
C ILE A 168 0.75 9.28 -8.15
N ASP A 169 -0.02 8.25 -8.47
CA ASP A 169 -1.39 8.10 -7.96
C ASP A 169 -1.34 7.47 -6.57
N GLY A 170 -1.70 8.22 -5.52
CA GLY A 170 -1.60 7.75 -4.14
C GLY A 170 -2.84 6.98 -3.69
N SER A 171 -2.74 6.26 -2.59
CA SER A 171 -3.91 5.63 -1.95
C SER A 171 -4.88 6.69 -1.43
N PRO A 172 -6.18 6.42 -1.36
CA PRO A 172 -7.15 7.29 -0.72
C PRO A 172 -7.03 7.24 0.82
N GLY A 173 -7.52 8.28 1.49
CA GLY A 173 -7.55 8.35 2.96
C GLY A 173 -6.36 9.06 3.59
N VAL A 174 -6.03 8.71 4.85
CA VAL A 174 -4.97 9.34 5.66
C VAL A 174 -4.05 8.32 6.35
N GLY A 175 -4.11 7.06 5.94
CA GLY A 175 -3.38 5.95 6.56
C GLY A 175 -1.90 5.86 6.18
N CYS A 176 -1.26 4.76 6.62
CA CYS A 176 0.16 4.49 6.36
C CYS A 176 0.56 4.56 4.86
N PRO A 177 -0.25 4.04 3.90
CA PRO A 177 0.12 4.12 2.49
C PRO A 177 0.15 5.57 1.98
N VAL A 178 -0.74 6.45 2.48
CA VAL A 178 -0.73 7.88 2.14
C VAL A 178 0.54 8.56 2.66
N MET A 179 0.93 8.29 3.92
CA MET A 179 2.17 8.80 4.49
C MET A 179 3.40 8.32 3.70
N ALA A 180 3.43 7.04 3.34
CA ALA A 180 4.50 6.48 2.50
C ALA A 180 4.54 7.12 1.10
N SER A 181 3.37 7.42 0.51
CA SER A 181 3.27 8.13 -0.76
C SER A 181 3.85 9.54 -0.70
N MET A 182 3.61 10.27 0.39
CA MET A 182 4.08 11.65 0.59
C MET A 182 5.58 11.77 0.73
N ASN A 183 6.27 10.73 1.17
CA ASN A 183 7.70 10.81 1.43
C ASN A 183 8.49 11.13 0.14
N GLY A 184 9.27 12.21 0.17
CA GLY A 184 10.18 12.60 -0.92
C GLY A 184 9.51 13.10 -2.20
N VAL A 185 8.24 13.52 -2.16
CA VAL A 185 7.56 14.15 -3.31
C VAL A 185 7.77 15.67 -3.33
N SER A 186 7.64 16.26 -4.50
CA SER A 186 7.82 17.73 -4.69
C SER A 186 6.56 18.52 -4.41
N LEU A 187 5.40 17.93 -4.73
CA LEU A 187 4.07 18.53 -4.58
C LEU A 187 3.02 17.43 -4.42
N ALA A 188 2.07 17.62 -3.53
CA ALA A 188 0.87 16.81 -3.42
C ALA A 188 -0.35 17.60 -3.92
N LEU A 189 -1.02 17.08 -4.95
CA LEU A 189 -2.30 17.59 -5.42
C LEU A 189 -3.41 16.80 -4.74
N ILE A 190 -4.23 17.47 -3.94
CA ILE A 190 -5.35 16.88 -3.23
C ILE A 190 -6.61 17.07 -4.05
N VAL A 191 -7.18 15.97 -4.55
CA VAL A 191 -8.44 15.97 -5.30
C VAL A 191 -9.59 15.75 -4.33
N THR A 192 -10.51 16.69 -4.30
CA THR A 192 -11.69 16.67 -3.43
C THR A 192 -12.95 16.98 -4.23
N GLU A 193 -14.11 16.83 -3.61
CA GLU A 193 -15.41 17.25 -4.17
C GLU A 193 -16.06 18.29 -3.26
N PRO A 194 -16.98 19.14 -3.76
CA PRO A 194 -17.64 20.19 -3.01
C PRO A 194 -18.73 19.62 -2.07
N SER A 195 -18.28 18.89 -1.04
CA SER A 195 -19.15 18.32 0.00
C SER A 195 -18.55 18.53 1.37
N VAL A 196 -19.37 18.53 2.42
CA VAL A 196 -18.92 18.69 3.81
C VAL A 196 -17.88 17.60 4.16
N SER A 197 -18.13 16.37 3.76
CA SER A 197 -17.19 15.28 3.98
C SER A 197 -15.90 15.48 3.19
N GLY A 198 -15.98 15.89 1.91
CA GLY A 198 -14.83 16.18 1.06
C GLY A 198 -13.96 17.28 1.64
N PHE A 199 -14.56 18.34 2.18
CA PHE A 199 -13.84 19.42 2.84
C PHE A 199 -13.10 18.91 4.10
N GLY A 200 -13.76 18.14 4.96
CA GLY A 200 -13.13 17.57 6.15
C GLY A 200 -11.97 16.62 5.81
N ASP A 201 -12.12 15.81 4.78
CA ASP A 201 -11.08 14.90 4.30
C ASP A 201 -9.87 15.67 3.74
N MET A 202 -10.14 16.69 2.92
CA MET A 202 -9.11 17.60 2.41
C MET A 202 -8.31 18.26 3.54
N GLN A 203 -9.00 18.81 4.57
CA GLN A 203 -8.33 19.42 5.71
C GLN A 203 -7.39 18.43 6.42
N ARG A 204 -7.81 17.17 6.61
CA ARG A 204 -6.97 16.13 7.21
C ARG A 204 -5.72 15.86 6.37
N LEU A 205 -5.88 15.74 5.04
CA LEU A 205 -4.75 15.54 4.12
C LEU A 205 -3.78 16.72 4.11
N VAL A 206 -4.29 17.96 4.09
CA VAL A 206 -3.45 19.17 4.15
C VAL A 206 -2.63 19.19 5.41
N ARG A 207 -3.24 18.89 6.58
CA ARG A 207 -2.52 18.79 7.86
C ARG A 207 -1.46 17.71 7.84
N THR A 208 -1.78 16.53 7.30
CA THR A 208 -0.83 15.41 7.16
C THR A 208 0.35 15.78 6.26
N ALA A 209 0.08 16.41 5.12
CA ALA A 209 1.12 16.87 4.20
C ALA A 209 2.00 17.97 4.82
N SER A 210 1.41 18.87 5.61
CA SER A 210 2.14 19.90 6.35
C SER A 210 3.10 19.29 7.38
N MET A 211 2.67 18.26 8.13
CA MET A 211 3.55 17.51 9.03
C MET A 211 4.70 16.81 8.29
N ALA A 212 4.43 16.31 7.09
CA ALA A 212 5.42 15.70 6.22
C ALA A 212 6.29 16.74 5.46
N ARG A 213 6.05 18.05 5.66
CA ARG A 213 6.72 19.16 4.95
C ARG A 213 6.57 19.10 3.44
N VAL A 214 5.44 18.60 2.95
CA VAL A 214 5.12 18.51 1.53
C VAL A 214 4.23 19.69 1.14
N ARG A 215 4.60 20.40 0.08
CA ARG A 215 3.75 21.45 -0.50
C ARG A 215 2.49 20.85 -1.07
N THR A 216 1.37 21.54 -0.92
CA THR A 216 0.07 21.07 -1.40
C THR A 216 -0.59 22.05 -2.36
N ALA A 217 -1.36 21.49 -3.30
CA ALA A 217 -2.37 22.19 -4.08
C ALA A 217 -3.69 21.42 -3.96
N VAL A 218 -4.80 22.09 -4.19
CA VAL A 218 -6.13 21.47 -4.11
C VAL A 218 -6.82 21.59 -5.46
N CYS A 219 -7.43 20.49 -5.91
CA CYS A 219 -8.31 20.43 -7.05
C CYS A 219 -9.72 20.07 -6.56
N VAL A 220 -10.66 20.98 -6.72
CA VAL A 220 -12.08 20.70 -6.47
C VAL A 220 -12.68 20.14 -7.75
N ASN A 221 -12.91 18.83 -7.76
CA ASN A 221 -13.54 18.12 -8.85
C ASN A 221 -15.07 18.11 -8.68
N ARG A 222 -15.82 17.94 -9.76
CA ARG A 222 -17.30 17.94 -9.73
C ARG A 222 -17.88 19.23 -9.11
N SER A 223 -17.28 20.36 -9.42
CA SER A 223 -17.71 21.66 -8.89
C SER A 223 -19.12 22.07 -9.32
N ASP A 224 -19.68 21.40 -10.31
CA ASP A 224 -21.03 21.54 -10.84
C ASP A 224 -22.11 20.76 -10.08
N VAL A 225 -21.71 19.84 -9.19
CA VAL A 225 -22.66 18.95 -8.47
C VAL A 225 -23.27 19.63 -7.24
N SER A 226 -22.61 20.66 -6.71
CA SER A 226 -23.12 21.44 -5.57
C SER A 226 -22.84 22.92 -5.82
N PRO A 227 -23.88 23.78 -5.89
CA PRO A 227 -23.73 25.21 -6.05
C PRO A 227 -23.08 25.87 -4.82
#